data_0b87bb01b6f3c6ceedcbc17d57fb50d1
#
_entry.id   0b87bb01b6f3c6ceedcbc17d57fb50d1
#
_cell.length_a   1.000
_cell.length_b   1.000
_cell.length_c   1.000
_cell.angle_alpha   90.00
_cell.angle_beta   90.00
_cell.angle_gamma   90.00
#
_symmetry.space_group_name_H-M   'P 1'
#
loop_
_entity.id
_entity.type
_entity.pdbx_description
1 polymer ?
#
loop_
_entity_poly.entity_id
_entity_poly.type
_entity_poly.pdbx_seq_one_letter_code
_entity_poly.pdbx_strand_id
1 'polypeptide(L)'
;MGFSKRSIGIISLAAVVALISGGVFLALYTQEPVPVGTHYSSHAAAHFYGDVDPIGVVPQEQARGAIVSHHLLVADDIARTIKSLRQPYVPVVVIVGPDHFSRKHGGVSVSRYGFETPWGRIDPDTDLVDAIVDARLATQNEYVFEMEHSIASVVPYIRYNFPDTKLVAITLERSIAKERIVALATFLNEELPEGSIVIASVDFSHHLDVTAANFHDAKSVAAIAAFDFASIDSLEIDSPDSIRLLLTYLEKKGAQAITATTTNSAIVQATPYSEDVTSYLFATFAPGVPAQSSAANSLHFGDIMLGRDIETAVTQGVDLFEYIRGPEGNFLRGMDMIVANLEGPITSVTQCA
;
A
#
# COMPACT_ATOMS: atom_id res chain seq x y z
N MET A 1 -77.83 -23.57 -24.99
CA MET A 1 -76.67 -22.76 -25.32
C MET A 1 -75.48 -23.37 -24.55
N GLY A 2 -74.64 -24.19 -25.21
CA GLY A 2 -73.54 -24.89 -24.59
C GLY A 2 -72.25 -24.04 -24.72
N PHE A 3 -71.76 -23.60 -23.63
CA PHE A 3 -70.40 -22.97 -23.59
C PHE A 3 -69.38 -24.13 -23.64
N SER A 4 -68.51 -24.07 -24.64
CA SER A 4 -67.49 -25.04 -24.89
C SER A 4 -66.48 -25.08 -23.73
N LYS A 5 -66.31 -26.25 -23.11
CA LYS A 5 -65.32 -26.52 -22.05
C LYS A 5 -63.84 -26.26 -22.44
N ARG A 6 -63.60 -26.01 -23.76
CA ARG A 6 -62.26 -25.68 -24.27
C ARG A 6 -61.83 -24.22 -24.01
N SER A 7 -62.78 -23.29 -23.91
CA SER A 7 -62.44 -21.87 -23.69
C SER A 7 -61.97 -21.56 -22.25
N ILE A 8 -62.47 -22.32 -21.27
CA ILE A 8 -62.09 -22.15 -19.85
C ILE A 8 -60.65 -22.63 -19.58
N GLY A 9 -60.24 -23.70 -20.27
CA GLY A 9 -58.88 -24.24 -20.10
C GLY A 9 -57.79 -23.31 -20.64
N ILE A 10 -58.05 -22.58 -21.72
CA ILE A 10 -57.09 -21.67 -22.35
C ILE A 10 -56.92 -20.39 -21.51
N ILE A 11 -58.01 -19.87 -20.92
CA ILE A 11 -57.92 -18.71 -20.03
C ILE A 11 -57.19 -19.04 -18.75
N SER A 12 -57.36 -20.21 -18.17
CA SER A 12 -56.68 -20.65 -16.98
C SER A 12 -55.16 -20.88 -17.23
N LEU A 13 -54.81 -21.45 -18.39
CA LEU A 13 -53.39 -21.65 -18.74
C LEU A 13 -52.66 -20.33 -19.01
N ALA A 14 -53.29 -19.39 -19.71
CA ALA A 14 -52.74 -18.07 -19.94
C ALA A 14 -52.56 -17.27 -18.64
N ALA A 15 -53.49 -17.36 -17.70
CA ALA A 15 -53.42 -16.70 -16.41
C ALA A 15 -52.31 -17.33 -15.51
N VAL A 16 -52.15 -18.64 -15.55
CA VAL A 16 -51.07 -19.35 -14.80
C VAL A 16 -49.69 -19.04 -15.40
N VAL A 17 -49.56 -18.99 -16.72
CA VAL A 17 -48.30 -18.61 -17.38
C VAL A 17 -47.93 -17.14 -17.08
N ALA A 18 -48.91 -16.24 -17.06
CA ALA A 18 -48.69 -14.83 -16.71
C ALA A 18 -48.31 -14.65 -15.23
N LEU A 19 -48.88 -15.45 -14.33
CA LEU A 19 -48.51 -15.45 -12.91
C LEU A 19 -47.14 -16.05 -12.67
N ILE A 20 -46.76 -17.12 -13.37
CA ILE A 20 -45.42 -17.73 -13.26
C ILE A 20 -44.37 -16.81 -13.87
N SER A 21 -44.61 -16.23 -15.04
CA SER A 21 -43.65 -15.29 -15.65
C SER A 21 -43.55 -13.97 -14.88
N GLY A 22 -44.65 -13.45 -14.34
CA GLY A 22 -44.64 -12.28 -13.44
C GLY A 22 -43.91 -12.58 -12.11
N GLY A 23 -44.14 -13.78 -11.53
CA GLY A 23 -43.45 -14.21 -10.31
C GLY A 23 -41.96 -14.43 -10.53
N VAL A 24 -41.55 -15.03 -11.64
CA VAL A 24 -40.12 -15.17 -12.02
C VAL A 24 -39.50 -13.83 -12.35
N PHE A 25 -40.20 -12.93 -13.02
CA PHE A 25 -39.74 -11.56 -13.30
C PHE A 25 -39.60 -10.76 -12.02
N LEU A 26 -40.54 -10.88 -11.08
CA LEU A 26 -40.45 -10.24 -9.77
C LEU A 26 -39.30 -10.84 -8.93
N ALA A 27 -39.10 -12.16 -8.96
CA ALA A 27 -38.03 -12.82 -8.26
C ALA A 27 -36.62 -12.49 -8.82
N LEU A 28 -36.53 -12.21 -10.12
CA LEU A 28 -35.30 -11.74 -10.76
C LEU A 28 -34.99 -10.26 -10.46
N TYR A 29 -36.03 -9.47 -10.14
CA TYR A 29 -35.89 -8.03 -9.82
C TYR A 29 -35.81 -7.72 -8.33
N THR A 30 -36.11 -8.67 -7.47
CA THR A 30 -36.03 -8.52 -5.99
C THR A 30 -34.96 -9.42 -5.38
N GLN A 31 -33.80 -9.56 -6.00
CA GLN A 31 -32.63 -9.92 -5.20
C GLN A 31 -32.35 -8.71 -4.31
N GLU A 32 -32.77 -8.80 -3.06
CA GLU A 32 -32.26 -7.88 -2.05
C GLU A 32 -30.74 -7.93 -2.14
N PRO A 33 -30.06 -6.77 -2.21
CA PRO A 33 -28.60 -6.77 -2.24
C PRO A 33 -28.12 -7.56 -1.04
N VAL A 34 -27.25 -8.55 -1.29
CA VAL A 34 -26.61 -9.32 -0.21
C VAL A 34 -26.02 -8.32 0.75
N PRO A 35 -26.36 -8.35 2.05
CA PRO A 35 -25.84 -7.39 3.00
C PRO A 35 -24.32 -7.39 2.93
N VAL A 36 -23.74 -6.25 2.58
CA VAL A 36 -22.29 -6.08 2.57
C VAL A 36 -21.83 -6.14 4.03
N GLY A 37 -20.92 -7.03 4.37
CA GLY A 37 -20.35 -7.14 5.70
C GLY A 37 -19.59 -5.89 6.10
N THR A 38 -19.07 -5.86 7.30
CA THR A 38 -18.45 -4.66 7.88
C THR A 38 -17.12 -4.99 8.51
N HIS A 39 -16.09 -4.23 8.12
CA HIS A 39 -14.85 -4.06 8.87
C HIS A 39 -14.92 -2.77 9.70
N TYR A 40 -13.98 -2.61 10.60
CA TYR A 40 -13.90 -1.43 11.46
C TYR A 40 -12.56 -0.73 11.27
N SER A 41 -12.56 0.59 11.39
CA SER A 41 -11.32 1.36 11.50
C SER A 41 -10.53 0.95 12.75
N SER A 42 -9.23 1.21 12.75
CA SER A 42 -8.32 0.80 13.84
C SER A 42 -8.78 1.31 15.21
N HIS A 43 -9.45 2.45 15.25
CA HIS A 43 -10.06 3.02 16.46
C HIS A 43 -11.46 3.53 16.17
N ALA A 44 -12.37 3.32 17.14
CA ALA A 44 -13.74 3.82 17.04
C ALA A 44 -13.86 5.31 17.40
N ALA A 45 -12.92 5.87 18.16
CA ALA A 45 -12.98 7.24 18.63
C ALA A 45 -12.17 8.19 17.73
N ALA A 46 -12.80 9.28 17.30
CA ALA A 46 -12.24 10.24 16.35
C ALA A 46 -10.90 10.87 16.80
N HIS A 47 -10.69 11.05 18.11
CA HIS A 47 -9.49 11.72 18.62
C HIS A 47 -8.18 10.98 18.33
N PHE A 48 -8.22 9.67 18.02
CA PHE A 48 -7.02 8.92 17.62
C PHE A 48 -6.49 9.32 16.24
N TYR A 49 -7.30 10.00 15.43
CA TYR A 49 -6.96 10.39 14.06
C TYR A 49 -6.48 11.85 13.94
N GLY A 50 -6.24 12.53 15.06
CA GLY A 50 -5.78 13.92 15.07
C GLY A 50 -6.78 14.89 14.44
N ASP A 51 -6.26 15.99 13.87
CA ASP A 51 -7.06 16.94 13.08
C ASP A 51 -7.22 16.44 11.64
N VAL A 52 -8.35 15.85 11.33
CA VAL A 52 -8.64 15.31 9.97
C VAL A 52 -8.93 16.39 8.93
N ASP A 53 -9.08 17.66 9.35
CA ASP A 53 -9.32 18.79 8.46
C ASP A 53 -8.35 19.97 8.70
N PRO A 54 -7.02 19.71 8.67
CA PRO A 54 -6.01 20.70 8.98
C PRO A 54 -6.13 21.93 8.08
N ILE A 55 -5.98 23.12 8.66
CA ILE A 55 -6.04 24.38 7.93
C ILE A 55 -4.79 24.57 7.03
N GLY A 56 -4.94 25.38 5.98
CA GLY A 56 -3.82 25.79 5.11
C GLY A 56 -3.39 24.74 4.09
N VAL A 57 -4.11 23.60 3.99
CA VAL A 57 -3.85 22.61 2.94
C VAL A 57 -4.51 23.06 1.64
N VAL A 58 -3.72 23.16 0.58
CA VAL A 58 -4.20 23.48 -0.77
C VAL A 58 -4.40 22.17 -1.52
N PRO A 59 -5.62 21.91 -2.04
CA PRO A 59 -5.87 20.70 -2.86
C PRO A 59 -5.01 20.70 -4.12
N GLN A 60 -4.50 19.53 -4.47
CA GLN A 60 -3.79 19.27 -5.72
C GLN A 60 -4.80 19.03 -6.84
N GLU A 61 -4.79 19.87 -7.85
CA GLU A 61 -5.66 19.67 -9.00
C GLU A 61 -5.30 18.36 -9.72
N GLN A 62 -6.33 17.59 -10.05
CA GLN A 62 -6.20 16.31 -10.77
C GLN A 62 -5.28 15.30 -10.07
N ALA A 63 -5.26 15.26 -8.74
CA ALA A 63 -4.52 14.23 -8.00
C ALA A 63 -4.89 12.82 -8.51
N ARG A 64 -3.88 11.97 -8.73
CA ARG A 64 -4.02 10.60 -9.24
C ARG A 64 -3.68 9.55 -8.19
N GLY A 65 -2.89 9.90 -7.20
CA GLY A 65 -2.50 8.99 -6.13
C GLY A 65 -1.68 9.66 -5.05
N ALA A 66 -1.41 8.88 -4.00
CA ALA A 66 -0.58 9.29 -2.88
C ALA A 66 0.14 8.10 -2.24
N ILE A 67 1.20 8.41 -1.50
CA ILE A 67 1.80 7.54 -0.49
C ILE A 67 1.51 8.18 0.86
N VAL A 68 1.05 7.36 1.80
CA VAL A 68 0.81 7.75 3.20
C VAL A 68 1.30 6.64 4.13
N SER A 69 1.65 7.01 5.36
CA SER A 69 1.84 6.07 6.46
C SER A 69 0.50 5.54 6.97
N HIS A 70 0.53 4.40 7.67
CA HIS A 70 -0.60 3.90 8.45
C HIS A 70 -0.35 3.98 9.97
N HIS A 71 0.76 4.55 10.38
CA HIS A 71 1.10 4.72 11.79
C HIS A 71 0.50 6.04 12.33
N LEU A 72 -0.45 5.95 13.26
CA LEU A 72 -1.18 7.12 13.76
C LEU A 72 -0.34 8.11 14.60
N LEU A 73 0.92 7.81 14.86
CA LEU A 73 1.86 8.80 15.41
C LEU A 73 2.03 10.03 14.50
N VAL A 74 1.86 9.84 13.19
CA VAL A 74 1.91 10.89 12.16
C VAL A 74 0.52 11.20 11.59
N ALA A 75 -0.50 11.12 12.43
CA ALA A 75 -1.91 11.36 12.07
C ALA A 75 -2.11 12.69 11.31
N ASP A 76 -1.43 13.76 11.73
CA ASP A 76 -1.54 15.08 11.11
C ASP A 76 -0.99 15.10 9.68
N ASP A 77 0.10 14.37 9.41
CA ASP A 77 0.69 14.28 8.06
C ASP A 77 -0.18 13.41 7.14
N ILE A 78 -0.76 12.32 7.67
CA ILE A 78 -1.77 11.52 6.95
C ILE A 78 -2.95 12.42 6.57
N ALA A 79 -3.50 13.17 7.53
CA ALA A 79 -4.62 14.08 7.31
C ALA A 79 -4.32 15.14 6.24
N ARG A 80 -3.14 15.79 6.32
CA ARG A 80 -2.69 16.80 5.34
C ARG A 80 -2.59 16.20 3.94
N THR A 81 -1.99 15.03 3.83
CA THR A 81 -1.80 14.35 2.54
C THR A 81 -3.15 13.96 1.94
N ILE A 82 -4.02 13.29 2.68
CA ILE A 82 -5.34 12.90 2.18
C ILE A 82 -6.19 14.13 1.81
N LYS A 83 -6.17 15.18 2.64
CA LYS A 83 -6.89 16.43 2.35
C LYS A 83 -6.40 17.09 1.07
N SER A 84 -5.09 17.03 0.78
CA SER A 84 -4.54 17.61 -0.44
C SER A 84 -5.02 16.92 -1.72
N LEU A 85 -5.56 15.70 -1.63
CA LEU A 85 -6.14 14.97 -2.77
C LEU A 85 -7.59 15.35 -3.07
N ARG A 86 -8.22 16.23 -2.28
CA ARG A 86 -9.62 16.63 -2.48
C ARG A 86 -9.86 17.17 -3.88
N GLN A 87 -10.89 16.65 -4.51
CA GLN A 87 -11.40 17.05 -5.80
C GLN A 87 -12.93 17.15 -5.71
N PRO A 88 -13.62 17.85 -6.64
CA PRO A 88 -15.06 17.97 -6.62
C PRO A 88 -15.80 16.64 -6.58
N TYR A 89 -15.23 15.61 -7.20
CA TYR A 89 -15.77 14.26 -7.20
C TYR A 89 -14.65 13.22 -7.38
N VAL A 90 -14.63 12.22 -6.51
CA VAL A 90 -13.74 11.06 -6.57
C VAL A 90 -14.62 9.81 -6.54
N PRO A 91 -14.82 9.13 -7.68
CA PRO A 91 -15.73 7.99 -7.73
C PRO A 91 -15.25 6.81 -6.90
N VAL A 92 -13.97 6.47 -7.00
CA VAL A 92 -13.37 5.34 -6.30
C VAL A 92 -12.03 5.75 -5.71
N VAL A 93 -11.80 5.35 -4.47
CA VAL A 93 -10.47 5.34 -3.86
C VAL A 93 -10.03 3.89 -3.71
N VAL A 94 -8.90 3.54 -4.33
CA VAL A 94 -8.21 2.28 -4.08
C VAL A 94 -7.15 2.53 -3.01
N ILE A 95 -7.17 1.76 -1.94
CA ILE A 95 -6.10 1.75 -0.94
C ILE A 95 -5.38 0.41 -0.98
N VAL A 96 -4.06 0.44 -1.09
CA VAL A 96 -3.21 -0.75 -1.09
C VAL A 96 -2.17 -0.63 0.02
N GLY A 97 -2.00 -1.70 0.78
CA GLY A 97 -1.02 -1.78 1.88
C GLY A 97 -0.48 -3.20 2.07
N PRO A 98 0.51 -3.38 2.95
CA PRO A 98 1.02 -4.71 3.30
C PRO A 98 -0.03 -5.56 4.01
N ASP A 99 0.12 -6.88 3.92
CA ASP A 99 -0.44 -7.84 4.87
C ASP A 99 0.60 -8.12 5.95
N HIS A 100 0.49 -7.43 7.09
CA HIS A 100 1.42 -7.58 8.21
C HIS A 100 1.34 -8.96 8.89
N PHE A 101 0.25 -9.65 8.74
CA PHE A 101 0.01 -10.90 9.44
C PHE A 101 0.34 -12.13 8.58
N SER A 102 0.76 -11.93 7.32
CA SER A 102 1.22 -12.99 6.37
C SER A 102 0.33 -14.23 6.42
N ARG A 103 -0.98 -14.04 6.37
CA ARG A 103 -1.96 -15.11 6.60
C ARG A 103 -2.15 -16.02 5.38
N LYS A 104 -1.11 -16.24 4.59
CA LYS A 104 -0.96 -17.24 3.50
C LYS A 104 -2.24 -17.54 2.71
N HIS A 105 -2.74 -16.57 1.99
CA HIS A 105 -3.96 -16.72 1.20
C HIS A 105 -3.81 -16.30 -0.27
N GLY A 106 -2.62 -16.45 -0.82
CA GLY A 106 -2.44 -16.29 -2.26
C GLY A 106 -1.87 -14.95 -2.71
N GLY A 107 -1.28 -14.17 -1.82
CA GLY A 107 -0.45 -13.03 -2.14
C GLY A 107 -1.17 -11.69 -2.30
N VAL A 108 -2.36 -11.64 -2.90
CA VAL A 108 -3.18 -10.42 -3.04
C VAL A 108 -4.57 -10.70 -2.51
N SER A 109 -5.00 -9.92 -1.52
CA SER A 109 -6.34 -10.02 -0.95
C SER A 109 -7.14 -8.74 -1.20
N VAL A 110 -8.45 -8.90 -1.47
CA VAL A 110 -9.40 -7.80 -1.60
C VAL A 110 -10.59 -8.02 -0.68
N SER A 111 -11.21 -6.93 -0.22
CA SER A 111 -12.40 -6.96 0.61
C SER A 111 -13.65 -6.52 -0.17
N ARG A 112 -14.74 -7.27 0.01
CA ARG A 112 -16.10 -6.90 -0.40
C ARG A 112 -16.87 -6.18 0.70
N TYR A 113 -16.29 -6.06 1.91
CA TYR A 113 -16.92 -5.40 3.04
C TYR A 113 -16.61 -3.92 3.08
N GLY A 114 -17.54 -3.13 3.60
CA GLY A 114 -17.30 -1.71 3.89
C GLY A 114 -16.61 -1.53 5.24
N PHE A 115 -16.20 -0.31 5.52
CA PHE A 115 -15.57 0.03 6.79
C PHE A 115 -16.41 1.02 7.58
N GLU A 116 -16.69 0.72 8.84
CA GLU A 116 -17.22 1.68 9.81
C GLU A 116 -16.10 2.52 10.37
N THR A 117 -16.29 3.84 10.34
CA THR A 117 -15.32 4.81 10.83
C THR A 117 -16.01 5.81 11.78
N PRO A 118 -15.24 6.61 12.54
CA PRO A 118 -15.81 7.69 13.37
C PRO A 118 -16.67 8.69 12.58
N TRP A 119 -16.49 8.76 11.26
CA TRP A 119 -17.24 9.67 10.37
C TRP A 119 -18.27 8.95 9.51
N GLY A 120 -18.66 7.76 9.93
CA GLY A 120 -19.64 6.92 9.25
C GLY A 120 -19.01 5.89 8.32
N ARG A 121 -19.86 5.13 7.68
CA ARG A 121 -19.49 4.02 6.82
C ARG A 121 -18.96 4.50 5.46
N ILE A 122 -17.93 3.83 4.97
CA ILE A 122 -17.54 3.86 3.56
C ILE A 122 -17.86 2.50 2.93
N ASP A 123 -18.56 2.52 1.82
CA ASP A 123 -18.99 1.30 1.13
C ASP A 123 -17.96 0.85 0.09
N PRO A 124 -17.80 -0.46 -0.12
CA PRO A 124 -16.93 -0.98 -1.15
C PRO A 124 -17.50 -0.74 -2.55
N ASP A 125 -16.63 -0.67 -3.55
CA ASP A 125 -17.01 -0.89 -4.95
C ASP A 125 -17.04 -2.39 -5.23
N THR A 126 -18.19 -3.01 -4.97
CA THR A 126 -18.33 -4.47 -5.10
C THR A 126 -18.17 -4.96 -6.52
N ASP A 127 -18.57 -4.17 -7.52
CA ASP A 127 -18.49 -4.55 -8.92
C ASP A 127 -17.01 -4.61 -9.37
N LEU A 128 -16.22 -3.62 -8.95
CA LEU A 128 -14.77 -3.61 -9.23
C LEU A 128 -14.03 -4.71 -8.46
N VAL A 129 -14.41 -4.95 -7.19
CA VAL A 129 -13.84 -6.05 -6.41
C VAL A 129 -14.11 -7.40 -7.08
N ASP A 130 -15.34 -7.64 -7.54
CA ASP A 130 -15.71 -8.86 -8.24
C ASP A 130 -14.93 -9.00 -9.56
N ALA A 131 -14.80 -7.92 -10.33
CA ALA A 131 -14.01 -7.92 -11.57
C ALA A 131 -12.52 -8.26 -11.34
N ILE A 132 -11.91 -7.75 -10.25
CA ILE A 132 -10.53 -8.11 -9.85
C ILE A 132 -10.42 -9.61 -9.52
N VAL A 133 -11.41 -10.16 -8.80
CA VAL A 133 -11.44 -11.57 -8.43
C VAL A 133 -11.68 -12.47 -9.66
N ASP A 134 -12.61 -12.10 -10.53
CA ASP A 134 -12.92 -12.84 -11.77
C ASP A 134 -11.73 -12.86 -12.73
N ALA A 135 -10.96 -11.76 -12.79
CA ALA A 135 -9.70 -11.67 -13.51
C ALA A 135 -8.56 -12.47 -12.86
N ARG A 136 -8.78 -13.08 -11.69
CA ARG A 136 -7.79 -13.86 -10.90
C ARG A 136 -6.56 -13.04 -10.46
N LEU A 137 -6.73 -11.75 -10.31
CA LEU A 137 -5.67 -10.85 -9.86
C LEU A 137 -5.56 -10.81 -8.34
N ALA A 138 -6.68 -11.01 -7.65
CA ALA A 138 -6.73 -11.11 -6.19
C ALA A 138 -7.71 -12.20 -5.74
N THR A 139 -7.68 -12.51 -4.45
CA THR A 139 -8.63 -13.39 -3.78
C THR A 139 -9.45 -12.57 -2.79
N GLN A 140 -10.76 -12.74 -2.79
CA GLN A 140 -11.59 -12.17 -1.72
C GLN A 140 -11.24 -12.87 -0.41
N ASN A 141 -10.82 -12.11 0.59
CA ASN A 141 -10.42 -12.65 1.90
C ASN A 141 -10.67 -11.65 3.02
N GLU A 142 -11.87 -11.67 3.56
CA GLU A 142 -12.30 -10.73 4.60
C GLU A 142 -11.50 -10.87 5.91
N TYR A 143 -11.01 -12.07 6.19
CA TYR A 143 -10.29 -12.35 7.44
C TYR A 143 -8.96 -11.58 7.56
N VAL A 144 -8.29 -11.26 6.44
CA VAL A 144 -7.08 -10.45 6.46
C VAL A 144 -7.38 -9.04 6.99
N PHE A 145 -8.51 -8.48 6.61
CA PHE A 145 -8.89 -7.11 6.95
C PHE A 145 -9.43 -6.94 8.38
N GLU A 146 -9.70 -8.01 9.12
CA GLU A 146 -10.18 -7.92 10.51
C GLU A 146 -9.19 -7.25 11.45
N MET A 147 -7.89 -7.42 11.19
CA MET A 147 -6.81 -6.89 12.04
C MET A 147 -5.80 -6.04 11.27
N GLU A 148 -5.94 -5.93 9.93
CA GLU A 148 -4.95 -5.24 9.11
C GLU A 148 -5.05 -3.72 9.26
N HIS A 149 -4.06 -3.15 9.94
CA HIS A 149 -4.03 -1.72 10.25
C HIS A 149 -3.53 -0.84 9.10
N SER A 150 -2.80 -1.40 8.12
CA SER A 150 -2.37 -0.64 6.94
C SER A 150 -3.54 -0.05 6.15
N ILE A 151 -4.70 -0.69 6.23
CA ILE A 151 -5.95 -0.21 5.64
C ILE A 151 -6.80 0.52 6.68
N ALA A 152 -7.05 -0.14 7.81
CA ALA A 152 -8.01 0.31 8.82
C ALA A 152 -7.63 1.66 9.49
N SER A 153 -6.33 2.02 9.52
CA SER A 153 -5.89 3.32 10.07
C SER A 153 -6.12 4.48 9.10
N VAL A 154 -6.12 4.24 7.79
CA VAL A 154 -6.18 5.29 6.76
C VAL A 154 -7.61 5.55 6.28
N VAL A 155 -8.46 4.52 6.25
CA VAL A 155 -9.85 4.62 5.78
C VAL A 155 -10.65 5.75 6.44
N PRO A 156 -10.50 6.10 7.73
CA PRO A 156 -11.21 7.22 8.35
C PRO A 156 -10.94 8.57 7.67
N TYR A 157 -9.70 8.84 7.28
CA TYR A 157 -9.33 10.05 6.54
C TYR A 157 -9.93 10.08 5.14
N ILE A 158 -9.97 8.91 4.47
CA ILE A 158 -10.64 8.78 3.17
C ILE A 158 -12.13 9.09 3.31
N ARG A 159 -12.81 8.46 4.29
CA ARG A 159 -14.24 8.69 4.52
C ARG A 159 -14.57 10.13 4.82
N TYR A 160 -13.74 10.82 5.62
CA TYR A 160 -13.94 12.22 5.96
C TYR A 160 -13.79 13.15 4.74
N ASN A 161 -12.76 12.91 3.93
CA ASN A 161 -12.41 13.80 2.82
C ASN A 161 -13.20 13.50 1.53
N PHE A 162 -13.71 12.27 1.35
CA PHE A 162 -14.43 11.81 0.16
C PHE A 162 -15.73 11.08 0.56
N PRO A 163 -16.74 11.82 1.03
CA PRO A 163 -17.94 11.21 1.62
C PRO A 163 -18.78 10.37 0.65
N ASP A 164 -18.68 10.62 -0.65
CA ASP A 164 -19.46 9.96 -1.70
C ASP A 164 -18.64 8.92 -2.50
N THR A 165 -17.39 8.67 -2.10
CA THR A 165 -16.52 7.71 -2.78
C THR A 165 -16.87 6.26 -2.43
N LYS A 166 -16.56 5.34 -3.34
CA LYS A 166 -16.49 3.91 -3.06
C LYS A 166 -15.05 3.52 -2.75
N LEU A 167 -14.87 2.46 -1.97
CA LEU A 167 -13.56 1.97 -1.54
C LEU A 167 -13.23 0.63 -2.22
N VAL A 168 -11.99 0.48 -2.68
CA VAL A 168 -11.39 -0.83 -2.96
C VAL A 168 -10.18 -1.00 -2.05
N ALA A 169 -10.29 -1.92 -1.09
CA ALA A 169 -9.22 -2.24 -0.16
C ALA A 169 -8.44 -3.46 -0.66
N ILE A 170 -7.12 -3.30 -0.77
CA ILE A 170 -6.19 -4.33 -1.27
C ILE A 170 -5.07 -4.51 -0.25
N THR A 171 -4.76 -5.75 0.10
CA THR A 171 -3.55 -6.06 0.87
C THR A 171 -2.63 -6.98 0.07
N LEU A 172 -1.34 -6.76 0.23
CA LEU A 172 -0.29 -7.47 -0.48
C LEU A 172 0.60 -8.22 0.53
N GLU A 173 0.77 -9.53 0.33
CA GLU A 173 1.81 -10.28 1.03
C GLU A 173 3.20 -9.89 0.50
N ARG A 174 4.25 -10.26 1.23
CA ARG A 174 5.63 -10.09 0.75
C ARG A 174 5.93 -11.06 -0.39
N SER A 175 6.78 -10.63 -1.31
CA SER A 175 7.34 -11.47 -2.38
C SER A 175 6.31 -11.99 -3.41
N ILE A 176 5.36 -11.15 -3.77
CA ILE A 176 4.45 -11.42 -4.88
C ILE A 176 5.25 -11.31 -6.20
N ALA A 177 4.92 -12.15 -7.17
CA ALA A 177 5.52 -12.05 -8.50
C ALA A 177 5.26 -10.66 -9.11
N LYS A 178 6.31 -9.99 -9.56
CA LYS A 178 6.24 -8.61 -10.10
C LYS A 178 5.22 -8.48 -11.23
N GLU A 179 5.15 -9.49 -12.07
CA GLU A 179 4.21 -9.57 -13.20
C GLU A 179 2.77 -9.52 -12.74
N ARG A 180 2.45 -10.11 -11.57
CA ARG A 180 1.11 -10.09 -10.98
C ARG A 180 0.76 -8.69 -10.48
N ILE A 181 1.71 -7.99 -9.86
CA ILE A 181 1.53 -6.60 -9.40
C ILE A 181 1.31 -5.68 -10.61
N VAL A 182 2.13 -5.83 -11.66
CA VAL A 182 1.98 -5.05 -12.91
C VAL A 182 0.64 -5.34 -13.58
N ALA A 183 0.20 -6.60 -13.60
CA ALA A 183 -1.10 -6.98 -14.16
C ALA A 183 -2.25 -6.33 -13.39
N LEU A 184 -2.21 -6.34 -12.04
CA LEU A 184 -3.22 -5.68 -11.20
C LEU A 184 -3.22 -4.16 -11.42
N ALA A 185 -2.06 -3.52 -11.45
CA ALA A 185 -1.97 -2.08 -11.72
C ALA A 185 -2.48 -1.71 -13.13
N THR A 186 -2.24 -2.58 -14.12
CA THR A 186 -2.76 -2.41 -15.48
C THR A 186 -4.28 -2.51 -15.49
N PHE A 187 -4.84 -3.53 -14.86
CA PHE A 187 -6.27 -3.71 -14.71
C PHE A 187 -6.93 -2.50 -14.03
N LEU A 188 -6.35 -2.02 -12.93
CA LEU A 188 -6.87 -0.81 -12.25
C LEU A 188 -6.82 0.42 -13.16
N ASN A 189 -5.78 0.56 -14.01
CA ASN A 189 -5.73 1.66 -14.96
C ASN A 189 -6.83 1.60 -16.03
N GLU A 190 -7.23 0.41 -16.44
CA GLU A 190 -8.25 0.17 -17.46
C GLU A 190 -9.67 0.30 -16.91
N GLU A 191 -9.92 -0.21 -15.70
CA GLU A 191 -11.27 -0.35 -15.13
C GLU A 191 -11.68 0.81 -14.21
N LEU A 192 -10.72 1.52 -13.59
CA LEU A 192 -11.07 2.63 -12.70
C LEU A 192 -11.70 3.80 -13.44
N PRO A 193 -12.85 4.31 -12.98
CA PRO A 193 -13.44 5.53 -13.51
C PRO A 193 -12.47 6.71 -13.45
N GLU A 194 -12.61 7.63 -14.40
CA GLU A 194 -11.80 8.87 -14.40
C GLU A 194 -12.04 9.67 -13.12
N GLY A 195 -10.98 10.22 -12.55
CA GLY A 195 -11.02 10.93 -11.26
C GLY A 195 -10.81 10.01 -10.05
N SER A 196 -10.69 8.70 -10.23
CA SER A 196 -10.32 7.77 -9.14
C SER A 196 -8.89 8.01 -8.67
N ILE A 197 -8.63 7.67 -7.41
CA ILE A 197 -7.34 7.86 -6.74
C ILE A 197 -6.83 6.52 -6.21
N VAL A 198 -5.53 6.25 -6.38
CA VAL A 198 -4.85 5.10 -5.78
C VAL A 198 -3.92 5.57 -4.67
N ILE A 199 -4.04 5.01 -3.47
CA ILE A 199 -3.25 5.36 -2.29
C ILE A 199 -2.47 4.13 -1.86
N ALA A 200 -1.13 4.25 -1.78
CA ALA A 200 -0.29 3.26 -1.12
C ALA A 200 -0.12 3.66 0.35
N SER A 201 -0.51 2.77 1.24
CA SER A 201 -0.37 2.88 2.69
C SER A 201 0.85 2.08 3.12
N VAL A 202 1.99 2.75 3.31
CA VAL A 202 3.31 2.13 3.44
C VAL A 202 4.14 2.91 4.45
N ASP A 203 4.72 2.20 5.41
CA ASP A 203 5.75 2.74 6.28
C ASP A 203 7.15 2.44 5.73
N PHE A 204 8.11 3.31 6.03
CA PHE A 204 9.46 3.24 5.48
C PHE A 204 10.41 2.58 6.49
N SER A 205 11.63 3.07 6.63
CA SER A 205 12.63 2.42 7.48
C SER A 205 12.10 2.01 8.86
N HIS A 206 12.39 0.78 9.27
CA HIS A 206 11.99 0.24 10.58
C HIS A 206 13.21 -0.26 11.34
N HIS A 207 13.22 -0.04 12.67
CA HIS A 207 14.25 -0.55 13.56
C HIS A 207 15.66 -0.13 13.16
N LEU A 208 15.83 1.11 12.70
CA LEU A 208 17.11 1.73 12.37
C LEU A 208 17.36 2.92 13.30
N ASP A 209 18.64 3.30 13.46
CA ASP A 209 18.96 4.59 14.03
C ASP A 209 18.53 5.74 13.11
N VAL A 210 18.40 6.94 13.66
CA VAL A 210 17.93 8.14 12.92
C VAL A 210 18.78 8.41 11.69
N THR A 211 20.10 8.20 11.75
CA THR A 211 21.02 8.52 10.65
C THR A 211 20.83 7.55 9.49
N ALA A 212 20.75 6.25 9.79
CA ALA A 212 20.51 5.22 8.79
C ALA A 212 19.13 5.36 8.17
N ALA A 213 18.10 5.61 8.97
CA ALA A 213 16.74 5.85 8.46
C ALA A 213 16.69 7.04 7.48
N ASN A 214 17.23 8.19 7.87
CA ASN A 214 17.27 9.37 7.00
C ASN A 214 18.05 9.14 5.70
N PHE A 215 19.12 8.33 5.77
CA PHE A 215 19.92 7.98 4.61
C PHE A 215 19.13 7.12 3.61
N HIS A 216 18.41 6.11 4.09
CA HIS A 216 17.55 5.26 3.26
C HIS A 216 16.35 6.03 2.71
N ASP A 217 15.76 6.92 3.50
CA ASP A 217 14.64 7.76 3.08
C ASP A 217 15.00 8.67 1.92
N ALA A 218 16.21 9.23 1.90
CA ALA A 218 16.69 10.05 0.78
C ALA A 218 16.72 9.26 -0.54
N LYS A 219 17.16 8.00 -0.51
CA LYS A 219 17.09 7.10 -1.66
C LYS A 219 15.65 6.80 -2.06
N SER A 220 14.80 6.51 -1.08
CA SER A 220 13.38 6.21 -1.32
C SER A 220 12.66 7.38 -2.00
N VAL A 221 12.85 8.62 -1.52
CA VAL A 221 12.30 9.82 -2.15
C VAL A 221 12.74 9.94 -3.61
N ALA A 222 14.04 9.76 -3.89
CA ALA A 222 14.57 9.89 -5.24
C ALA A 222 14.06 8.79 -6.18
N ALA A 223 14.03 7.54 -5.72
CA ALA A 223 13.54 6.40 -6.50
C ALA A 223 12.03 6.56 -6.82
N ILE A 224 11.23 7.01 -5.87
CA ILE A 224 9.80 7.27 -6.04
C ILE A 224 9.57 8.42 -7.02
N ALA A 225 10.32 9.53 -6.88
CA ALA A 225 10.19 10.69 -7.77
C ALA A 225 10.58 10.36 -9.22
N ALA A 226 11.54 9.47 -9.41
CA ALA A 226 12.03 9.03 -10.72
C ALA A 226 11.24 7.84 -11.30
N PHE A 227 10.31 7.24 -10.55
CA PHE A 227 9.66 5.97 -10.90
C PHE A 227 10.70 4.88 -11.21
N ASP A 228 11.74 4.79 -10.39
CA ASP A 228 12.83 3.83 -10.55
C ASP A 228 12.43 2.44 -10.07
N PHE A 229 11.78 1.69 -10.96
CA PHE A 229 11.30 0.33 -10.70
C PHE A 229 12.42 -0.66 -10.37
N ALA A 230 13.66 -0.39 -10.78
CA ALA A 230 14.79 -1.27 -10.49
C ALA A 230 15.20 -1.20 -9.03
N SER A 231 15.11 -0.03 -8.42
CA SER A 231 15.51 0.21 -7.03
C SER A 231 14.45 -0.18 -6.01
N ILE A 232 13.16 -0.33 -6.39
CA ILE A 232 12.05 -0.51 -5.42
C ILE A 232 12.32 -1.67 -4.43
N ASP A 233 12.84 -2.81 -4.91
CA ASP A 233 13.06 -3.98 -4.05
C ASP A 233 14.24 -3.81 -3.06
N SER A 234 15.05 -2.79 -3.26
CA SER A 234 16.18 -2.44 -2.39
C SER A 234 15.89 -1.26 -1.47
N LEU A 235 14.68 -0.72 -1.48
CA LEU A 235 14.27 0.33 -0.56
C LEU A 235 13.96 -0.27 0.82
N GLU A 236 14.26 0.49 1.86
CA GLU A 236 13.87 0.14 3.24
C GLU A 236 12.42 0.57 3.46
N ILE A 237 11.49 -0.31 3.09
CA ILE A 237 10.04 -0.11 3.17
C ILE A 237 9.35 -1.42 3.54
N ASP A 238 8.23 -1.34 4.21
CA ASP A 238 7.46 -2.51 4.62
C ASP A 238 6.75 -3.22 3.45
N SER A 239 6.38 -2.48 2.39
CA SER A 239 5.69 -3.01 1.22
C SER A 239 6.22 -2.46 -0.11
N PRO A 240 7.35 -2.99 -0.63
CA PRO A 240 7.83 -2.68 -1.98
C PRO A 240 6.78 -2.91 -3.06
N ASP A 241 5.96 -3.95 -2.90
CA ASP A 241 4.92 -4.33 -3.87
C ASP A 241 3.79 -3.30 -3.93
N SER A 242 3.41 -2.66 -2.81
CA SER A 242 2.42 -1.57 -2.80
C SER A 242 2.94 -0.33 -3.55
N ILE A 243 4.22 0.02 -3.36
CA ILE A 243 4.86 1.11 -4.10
C ILE A 243 4.94 0.76 -5.59
N ARG A 244 5.33 -0.46 -5.94
CA ARG A 244 5.38 -0.92 -7.34
C ARG A 244 4.01 -0.84 -8.01
N LEU A 245 2.95 -1.28 -7.33
CA LEU A 245 1.57 -1.18 -7.84
C LEU A 245 1.20 0.28 -8.12
N LEU A 246 1.38 1.15 -7.12
CA LEU A 246 1.05 2.56 -7.23
C LEU A 246 1.82 3.22 -8.39
N LEU A 247 3.14 3.09 -8.43
CA LEU A 247 3.96 3.73 -9.48
C LEU A 247 3.65 3.19 -10.87
N THR A 248 3.37 1.88 -11.01
CA THR A 248 2.94 1.30 -12.30
C THR A 248 1.61 1.90 -12.77
N TYR A 249 0.64 2.05 -11.87
CA TYR A 249 -0.64 2.71 -12.17
C TYR A 249 -0.41 4.17 -12.58
N LEU A 250 0.38 4.91 -11.81
CA LEU A 250 0.67 6.33 -12.05
C LEU A 250 1.43 6.57 -13.35
N GLU A 251 2.39 5.70 -13.70
CA GLU A 251 3.10 5.76 -14.98
C GLU A 251 2.12 5.66 -16.16
N LYS A 252 1.18 4.71 -16.10
CA LYS A 252 0.15 4.55 -17.12
C LYS A 252 -0.83 5.74 -17.19
N LYS A 253 -1.03 6.43 -16.07
CA LYS A 253 -1.83 7.67 -16.01
C LYS A 253 -1.04 8.93 -16.41
N GLY A 254 0.24 8.81 -16.75
CA GLY A 254 1.10 9.95 -17.08
C GLY A 254 1.24 10.93 -15.91
N ALA A 255 1.54 10.42 -14.72
CA ALA A 255 1.66 11.20 -13.50
C ALA A 255 3.11 11.35 -13.05
N GLN A 256 3.36 12.34 -12.19
CA GLN A 256 4.62 12.61 -11.52
C GLN A 256 4.39 12.91 -10.04
N ALA A 257 5.43 12.78 -9.22
CA ALA A 257 5.41 13.26 -7.86
C ALA A 257 5.39 14.80 -7.84
N ILE A 258 4.42 15.37 -7.12
CA ILE A 258 4.30 16.83 -6.92
C ILE A 258 4.91 17.23 -5.58
N THR A 259 4.67 16.42 -4.55
CA THR A 259 5.26 16.58 -3.23
C THR A 259 5.87 15.27 -2.80
N ALA A 260 6.98 15.32 -2.08
CA ALA A 260 7.52 14.18 -1.33
C ALA A 260 8.21 14.73 -0.09
N THR A 261 7.76 14.30 1.08
CA THR A 261 8.30 14.72 2.38
C THR A 261 8.50 13.49 3.25
N THR A 262 9.52 13.53 4.10
CA THR A 262 9.80 12.48 5.06
C THR A 262 9.83 13.02 6.48
N THR A 263 9.46 12.20 7.42
CA THR A 263 9.66 12.38 8.85
C THR A 263 9.91 11.03 9.50
N ASN A 264 10.19 10.99 10.79
CA ASN A 264 10.35 9.74 11.53
C ASN A 264 9.87 9.87 12.97
N SER A 265 9.74 8.74 13.65
CA SER A 265 9.25 8.68 15.03
C SER A 265 10.12 9.48 16.00
N ALA A 266 11.44 9.56 15.76
CA ALA A 266 12.34 10.32 16.59
C ALA A 266 12.11 11.84 16.49
N ILE A 267 11.82 12.35 15.31
CA ILE A 267 11.47 13.77 15.09
C ILE A 267 10.14 14.08 15.80
N VAL A 268 9.13 13.25 15.58
CA VAL A 268 7.79 13.47 16.15
C VAL A 268 7.79 13.39 17.67
N GLN A 269 8.58 12.49 18.25
CA GLN A 269 8.68 12.27 19.70
C GLN A 269 9.79 13.10 20.37
N ALA A 270 10.52 13.92 19.61
CA ALA A 270 11.67 14.69 20.07
C ALA A 270 12.75 13.84 20.76
N THR A 271 13.07 12.68 20.16
CA THR A 271 14.09 11.71 20.62
C THR A 271 15.24 11.59 19.61
N PRO A 272 16.08 12.64 19.40
CA PRO A 272 17.01 12.74 18.27
C PRO A 272 18.13 11.69 18.24
N TYR A 273 18.31 10.97 19.31
CA TYR A 273 19.33 9.90 19.45
C TYR A 273 18.72 8.52 19.55
N SER A 274 17.49 8.34 19.06
CA SER A 274 16.86 7.04 19.04
C SER A 274 17.62 6.08 18.12
N GLU A 275 17.88 4.88 18.62
CA GLU A 275 18.48 3.77 17.87
C GLU A 275 17.42 2.87 17.22
N ASP A 276 16.15 3.17 17.45
CA ASP A 276 14.99 2.43 16.95
C ASP A 276 13.90 3.41 16.48
N VAL A 277 13.91 3.69 15.18
CA VAL A 277 12.93 4.57 14.57
C VAL A 277 12.16 3.87 13.46
N THR A 278 10.92 4.31 13.26
CA THR A 278 10.17 4.09 12.01
C THR A 278 10.12 5.42 11.26
N SER A 279 10.40 5.39 9.97
CA SER A 279 10.27 6.56 9.12
C SER A 279 9.01 6.52 8.26
N TYR A 280 8.58 7.69 7.84
CA TYR A 280 7.34 7.92 7.15
C TYR A 280 7.56 8.82 5.95
N LEU A 281 7.06 8.42 4.79
CA LEU A 281 7.11 9.21 3.57
C LEU A 281 5.69 9.54 3.11
N PHE A 282 5.49 10.81 2.78
CA PHE A 282 4.23 11.32 2.25
C PHE A 282 4.49 11.89 0.87
N ALA A 283 3.76 11.41 -0.13
CA ALA A 283 3.87 11.90 -1.49
C ALA A 283 2.51 12.02 -2.15
N THR A 284 2.36 13.00 -3.03
CA THR A 284 1.19 13.19 -3.88
C THR A 284 1.58 13.20 -5.34
N PHE A 285 0.70 12.70 -6.20
CA PHE A 285 0.95 12.52 -7.62
C PHE A 285 -0.17 13.16 -8.45
N ALA A 286 0.23 13.91 -9.47
CA ALA A 286 -0.67 14.54 -10.44
C ALA A 286 -0.08 14.44 -11.85
N PRO A 287 -0.83 14.80 -12.93
CA PRO A 287 -0.33 14.72 -14.29
C PRO A 287 1.04 15.38 -14.46
N GLY A 288 1.94 14.72 -15.16
CA GLY A 288 3.28 15.21 -15.44
C GLY A 288 4.25 14.10 -15.85
N VAL A 289 5.53 14.44 -15.92
CA VAL A 289 6.61 13.52 -16.29
C VAL A 289 7.49 13.27 -15.06
N PRO A 290 7.72 12.02 -14.66
CA PRO A 290 8.60 11.70 -13.54
C PRO A 290 10.01 12.30 -13.69
N ALA A 291 10.70 12.48 -12.57
CA ALA A 291 12.10 12.89 -12.57
C ALA A 291 12.97 11.93 -13.41
N GLN A 292 13.94 12.48 -14.14
CA GLN A 292 14.71 11.67 -15.09
C GLN A 292 15.88 10.90 -14.45
N SER A 293 16.22 11.19 -13.22
CA SER A 293 17.33 10.55 -12.52
C SER A 293 16.94 10.09 -11.14
N SER A 294 17.31 8.87 -10.82
CA SER A 294 17.28 8.32 -9.48
C SER A 294 18.55 8.66 -8.72
N ALA A 295 18.53 8.56 -7.39
CA ALA A 295 19.71 8.61 -6.57
C ALA A 295 20.36 7.23 -6.45
N ALA A 296 21.70 7.22 -6.37
CA ALA A 296 22.45 6.04 -5.96
C ALA A 296 23.08 6.29 -4.60
N ASN A 297 22.95 5.31 -3.70
CA ASN A 297 23.57 5.34 -2.37
C ASN A 297 24.88 4.59 -2.39
N SER A 298 25.95 5.26 -1.96
CA SER A 298 27.25 4.60 -1.76
C SER A 298 27.71 4.74 -0.31
N LEU A 299 28.18 3.63 0.24
CA LEU A 299 28.76 3.57 1.58
C LEU A 299 30.27 3.39 1.47
N HIS A 300 31.02 4.28 2.05
CA HIS A 300 32.48 4.26 2.03
C HIS A 300 33.00 3.99 3.43
N PHE A 301 33.67 2.88 3.59
CA PHE A 301 34.40 2.54 4.83
C PHE A 301 35.86 2.95 4.72
N GLY A 302 36.49 3.07 5.85
CA GLY A 302 37.95 3.13 5.94
C GLY A 302 38.58 1.76 5.71
N ASP A 303 39.66 1.49 6.47
CA ASP A 303 40.45 0.27 6.34
C ASP A 303 39.71 -0.95 6.93
N ILE A 304 39.60 -2.01 6.13
CA ILE A 304 39.19 -3.33 6.59
C ILE A 304 40.47 -4.11 6.87
N MET A 305 40.76 -4.36 8.15
CA MET A 305 41.88 -5.16 8.58
C MET A 305 41.40 -6.58 8.94
N LEU A 306 41.95 -7.59 8.28
CA LEU A 306 41.61 -9.01 8.53
C LEU A 306 42.66 -9.72 9.45
N GLY A 307 43.70 -9.02 9.86
CA GLY A 307 44.75 -9.55 10.72
C GLY A 307 44.56 -9.25 12.22
N ARG A 308 45.57 -9.55 13.02
CA ARG A 308 45.61 -9.30 14.49
C ARG A 308 44.46 -10.01 15.22
N ASP A 309 43.73 -9.28 16.05
CA ASP A 309 42.66 -9.83 16.89
C ASP A 309 41.48 -10.35 16.07
N ILE A 310 41.24 -9.81 14.86
CA ILE A 310 40.20 -10.27 13.93
C ILE A 310 40.53 -11.69 13.44
N GLU A 311 41.80 -11.94 13.03
CA GLU A 311 42.24 -13.28 12.63
C GLU A 311 42.06 -14.29 13.78
N THR A 312 42.38 -13.86 15.01
CA THR A 312 42.19 -14.69 16.21
C THR A 312 40.72 -14.98 16.44
N ALA A 313 39.82 -14.00 16.33
CA ALA A 313 38.38 -14.19 16.50
C ALA A 313 37.80 -15.17 15.45
N VAL A 314 38.18 -15.02 14.18
CA VAL A 314 37.75 -15.93 13.09
C VAL A 314 38.24 -17.34 13.31
N THR A 315 39.50 -17.52 13.73
CA THR A 315 40.05 -18.86 14.04
C THR A 315 39.39 -19.50 15.24
N GLN A 316 38.82 -18.72 16.16
CA GLN A 316 38.02 -19.17 17.29
C GLN A 316 36.55 -19.41 16.94
N GLY A 317 36.17 -19.26 15.66
CA GLY A 317 34.82 -19.53 15.18
C GLY A 317 33.83 -18.38 15.36
N VAL A 318 34.31 -17.16 15.63
CA VAL A 318 33.43 -15.97 15.65
C VAL A 318 33.03 -15.63 14.23
N ASP A 319 31.73 -15.61 13.96
CA ASP A 319 31.19 -15.10 12.70
C ASP A 319 31.14 -13.56 12.74
N LEU A 320 32.15 -12.92 12.16
CA LEU A 320 32.24 -11.46 12.06
C LEU A 320 31.08 -10.87 11.24
N PHE A 321 30.50 -11.66 10.33
CA PHE A 321 29.37 -11.20 9.52
C PHE A 321 28.05 -11.22 10.29
N GLU A 322 27.98 -11.91 11.44
CA GLU A 322 26.82 -11.85 12.32
C GLU A 322 26.57 -10.42 12.81
N TYR A 323 27.62 -9.70 13.18
CA TYR A 323 27.54 -8.28 13.53
C TYR A 323 27.07 -7.41 12.36
N ILE A 324 27.54 -7.72 11.15
CA ILE A 324 27.18 -6.98 9.93
C ILE A 324 25.75 -7.34 9.47
N ARG A 325 25.25 -8.53 9.83
CA ARG A 325 23.89 -9.00 9.52
C ARG A 325 22.86 -8.66 10.60
N GLY A 326 23.31 -8.23 11.78
CA GLY A 326 22.45 -7.79 12.87
C GLY A 326 21.74 -6.47 12.58
N PRO A 327 21.12 -5.83 13.58
CA PRO A 327 20.45 -4.54 13.43
C PRO A 327 21.35 -3.47 12.81
N GLU A 328 22.64 -3.45 13.19
CA GLU A 328 23.64 -2.54 12.61
C GLU A 328 23.92 -2.83 11.12
N GLY A 329 23.76 -4.07 10.70
CA GLY A 329 23.90 -4.49 9.29
C GLY A 329 22.80 -3.98 8.38
N ASN A 330 21.69 -3.54 8.93
CA ASN A 330 20.61 -2.90 8.17
C ASN A 330 21.09 -1.64 7.45
N PHE A 331 22.14 -0.99 7.96
CA PHE A 331 22.77 0.14 7.28
C PHE A 331 23.37 -0.24 5.92
N LEU A 332 23.80 -1.49 5.73
CA LEU A 332 24.36 -1.98 4.48
C LEU A 332 23.29 -2.38 3.46
N ARG A 333 22.07 -2.64 3.91
CA ARG A 333 20.98 -3.00 3.01
C ARG A 333 20.64 -1.81 2.10
N GLY A 334 20.23 -2.10 0.87
CA GLY A 334 19.81 -1.08 -0.07
C GLY A 334 20.95 -0.19 -0.60
N MET A 335 22.22 -0.46 -0.30
CA MET A 335 23.34 0.25 -0.91
C MET A 335 23.54 -0.19 -2.35
N ASP A 336 23.71 0.78 -3.24
CA ASP A 336 24.02 0.52 -4.65
C ASP A 336 25.51 0.20 -4.83
N MET A 337 26.36 0.74 -3.93
CA MET A 337 27.80 0.49 -3.95
C MET A 337 28.35 0.54 -2.53
N ILE A 338 29.23 -0.40 -2.21
CA ILE A 338 30.00 -0.41 -0.98
C ILE A 338 31.49 -0.38 -1.34
N VAL A 339 32.22 0.60 -0.80
CA VAL A 339 33.65 0.79 -1.02
C VAL A 339 34.38 0.72 0.31
N ALA A 340 35.45 -0.08 0.35
CA ALA A 340 36.31 -0.16 1.51
C ALA A 340 37.75 -0.40 1.08
N ASN A 341 38.73 0.10 1.85
CA ASN A 341 40.13 -0.22 1.65
C ASN A 341 40.46 -1.51 2.38
N LEU A 342 40.96 -2.52 1.67
CA LEU A 342 41.46 -3.73 2.31
C LEU A 342 42.91 -3.49 2.76
N GLU A 343 43.12 -3.33 4.07
CA GLU A 343 44.47 -3.19 4.66
C GLU A 343 45.06 -4.57 4.94
N GLY A 344 45.98 -4.98 4.11
CA GLY A 344 46.70 -6.23 4.23
C GLY A 344 46.87 -6.97 2.92
N PRO A 345 47.87 -7.84 2.81
CA PRO A 345 48.07 -8.61 1.57
C PRO A 345 47.03 -9.72 1.43
N ILE A 346 46.45 -9.85 0.26
CA ILE A 346 45.72 -11.06 -0.14
C ILE A 346 46.77 -12.10 -0.55
N THR A 347 47.08 -13.03 0.31
CA THR A 347 48.12 -14.04 0.08
C THR A 347 47.68 -15.41 0.58
N SER A 348 48.13 -16.44 -0.10
CA SER A 348 48.03 -17.82 0.38
C SER A 348 49.21 -18.24 1.30
N VAL A 349 50.14 -17.32 1.57
CA VAL A 349 51.30 -17.59 2.45
C VAL A 349 50.88 -17.41 3.92
N THR A 350 51.02 -18.47 4.69
CA THR A 350 50.61 -18.52 6.11
C THR A 350 51.64 -17.96 7.09
N GLN A 351 52.81 -17.51 6.62
CA GLN A 351 53.80 -16.85 7.44
C GLN A 351 54.30 -15.56 6.81
N CYS A 352 54.12 -14.44 7.50
CA CYS A 352 54.84 -13.20 7.22
C CYS A 352 56.22 -13.29 7.84
N ALA A 353 57.28 -12.99 7.06
CA ALA A 353 58.64 -12.92 7.52
C ALA A 353 58.85 -11.73 8.46
#